data_ed424c87b7f7325b0d339e51cf8cf4a1
#
_entry.id   ed424c87b7f7325b0d339e51cf8cf4a1
#
_cell.length_a   1.000
_cell.length_b   1.000
_cell.length_c   1.000
_cell.angle_alpha   90.00
_cell.angle_beta   90.00
_cell.angle_gamma   90.00
#
_symmetry.space_group_name_H-M   'P 1'
#
loop_
_entity.id
_entity.type
_entity.pdbx_description
1 polymer ?
#
loop_
_entity_poly.entity_id
_entity_poly.type
_entity_poly.pdbx_seq_one_letter_code
_entity_poly.pdbx_strand_id
1 'polypeptide(L)'
;MFGFSLFGKNLLNIWAILLGVYIYAHYHKMHLSRYVYIGFYGTSLSPIITQIMYITDLPYLLRLFISLAVGLMIGFVLPPLSTHVHYAHKGYSLYNVGFSAGIIATVVVSVLKSFGITTESRLIWSEGNNQLLFAVLCCLFVAMIIAAFLFGGKEVGTSYRKILSCSGIGGTDYLRDNGGAATVLNMAINGLFATIFVLGVGGELNGPTLGGIFTIIGFSATGKHIRNIAPIMFGVLFASFTKHWTISSPSPILALLFSTTLAPIAGEFGIFVGLLAGFLHSSVALNVGIVYGGMNLYNNGFAGGIVAIFMVPVIHSIRDRRARAKGEISL
;
A
#
# COMPACT_ATOMS: atom_id res chain seq x y z
N MET A 1 5.49 4.84 -6.88
CA MET A 1 6.07 4.26 -8.13
C MET A 1 7.52 3.85 -7.93
N PHE A 2 8.41 4.77 -7.56
CA PHE A 2 9.85 4.49 -7.42
C PHE A 2 10.14 3.24 -6.57
N GLY A 3 9.56 3.12 -5.37
CA GLY A 3 9.81 1.98 -4.50
C GLY A 3 9.53 0.61 -5.14
N PHE A 4 8.46 0.49 -5.95
CA PHE A 4 8.12 -0.77 -6.61
C PHE A 4 8.90 -1.02 -7.91
N SER A 5 9.61 -0.02 -8.46
CA SER A 5 10.54 -0.24 -9.56
C SER A 5 11.82 -0.95 -9.12
N LEU A 6 12.08 -0.98 -7.81
CA LEU A 6 13.23 -1.68 -7.24
C LEU A 6 13.06 -3.20 -7.19
N PHE A 7 11.84 -3.71 -7.39
CA PHE A 7 11.56 -5.14 -7.42
C PHE A 7 10.27 -5.48 -8.18
N GLY A 8 10.27 -6.59 -8.92
CA GLY A 8 9.08 -7.19 -9.55
C GLY A 8 8.53 -6.50 -10.80
N LYS A 9 8.93 -5.26 -11.10
CA LYS A 9 8.56 -4.52 -12.31
C LYS A 9 9.74 -4.31 -13.22
N ASN A 10 9.50 -4.34 -14.53
CA ASN A 10 10.48 -3.96 -15.53
C ASN A 10 9.80 -3.23 -16.70
N LEU A 11 10.61 -2.67 -17.61
CA LEU A 11 10.10 -1.91 -18.76
C LEU A 11 9.27 -2.73 -19.74
N LEU A 12 9.34 -4.05 -19.70
CA LEU A 12 8.64 -4.92 -20.64
C LEU A 12 7.25 -5.33 -20.14
N ASN A 13 7.12 -5.55 -18.81
CA ASN A 13 5.91 -6.17 -18.25
C ASN A 13 4.83 -5.20 -17.77
N ILE A 14 5.01 -3.88 -17.92
CA ILE A 14 4.07 -2.87 -17.42
C ILE A 14 3.12 -2.34 -18.51
N TRP A 15 3.51 -2.36 -19.78
CA TRP A 15 2.83 -1.60 -20.84
C TRP A 15 1.45 -2.12 -21.18
N ALA A 16 1.24 -3.44 -21.16
CA ALA A 16 -0.07 -4.02 -21.43
C ALA A 16 -1.12 -3.54 -20.43
N ILE A 17 -0.76 -3.46 -19.13
CA ILE A 17 -1.66 -2.96 -18.08
C ILE A 17 -1.95 -1.47 -18.29
N LEU A 18 -0.93 -0.66 -18.55
CA LEU A 18 -1.10 0.77 -18.80
C LEU A 18 -1.97 1.04 -20.03
N LEU A 19 -1.75 0.27 -21.11
CA LEU A 19 -2.56 0.36 -22.32
C LEU A 19 -4.01 -0.07 -22.05
N GLY A 20 -4.24 -1.08 -21.23
CA GLY A 20 -5.59 -1.49 -20.82
C GLY A 20 -6.33 -0.39 -20.08
N VAL A 21 -5.65 0.34 -19.18
CA VAL A 21 -6.24 1.51 -18.51
C VAL A 21 -6.53 2.65 -19.50
N TYR A 22 -5.63 2.86 -20.47
CA TYR A 22 -5.84 3.85 -21.54
C TYR A 22 -7.08 3.50 -22.38
N ILE A 23 -7.22 2.23 -22.80
CA ILE A 23 -8.37 1.73 -23.56
C ILE A 23 -9.65 1.94 -22.75
N TYR A 24 -9.64 1.66 -21.45
CA TYR A 24 -10.80 1.91 -20.57
C TYR A 24 -11.19 3.40 -20.57
N ALA A 25 -10.23 4.30 -20.37
CA ALA A 25 -10.47 5.73 -20.38
C ALA A 25 -11.05 6.21 -21.71
N HIS A 26 -10.49 5.74 -22.82
CA HIS A 26 -10.96 6.07 -24.15
C HIS A 26 -12.37 5.53 -24.45
N TYR A 27 -12.63 4.27 -24.10
CA TYR A 27 -13.95 3.64 -24.24
C TYR A 27 -15.05 4.43 -23.51
N HIS A 28 -14.76 4.93 -22.31
CA HIS A 28 -15.67 5.74 -21.51
C HIS A 28 -15.64 7.23 -21.85
N LYS A 29 -14.90 7.65 -22.88
CA LYS A 29 -14.74 9.05 -23.30
C LYS A 29 -14.26 9.95 -22.14
N MET A 30 -13.41 9.42 -21.27
CA MET A 30 -12.86 10.12 -20.11
C MET A 30 -11.40 10.46 -20.34
N HIS A 31 -10.93 11.55 -19.76
CA HIS A 31 -9.53 11.93 -19.83
C HIS A 31 -8.65 10.96 -19.05
N LEU A 32 -7.50 10.51 -19.62
CA LEU A 32 -6.60 9.55 -19.02
C LEU A 32 -6.09 9.98 -17.64
N SER A 33 -5.90 11.29 -17.41
CA SER A 33 -5.41 11.85 -16.14
C SER A 33 -6.23 11.38 -14.93
N ARG A 34 -7.51 11.08 -15.11
CA ARG A 34 -8.39 10.56 -14.06
C ARG A 34 -7.97 9.16 -13.57
N TYR A 35 -7.30 8.38 -14.40
CA TYR A 35 -6.97 6.98 -14.15
C TYR A 35 -5.46 6.71 -14.11
N VAL A 36 -4.61 7.74 -14.27
CA VAL A 36 -3.15 7.59 -14.31
C VAL A 36 -2.62 6.88 -13.07
N TYR A 37 -3.07 7.27 -11.89
CA TYR A 37 -2.63 6.64 -10.64
C TYR A 37 -3.08 5.17 -10.56
N ILE A 38 -4.28 4.83 -11.05
CA ILE A 38 -4.77 3.45 -11.11
C ILE A 38 -3.87 2.61 -12.02
N GLY A 39 -3.54 3.13 -13.20
CA GLY A 39 -2.62 2.48 -14.12
C GLY A 39 -1.26 2.21 -13.49
N PHE A 40 -0.64 3.23 -12.92
CA PHE A 40 0.67 3.09 -12.31
C PHE A 40 0.69 2.15 -11.09
N TYR A 41 -0.30 2.19 -10.23
CA TYR A 41 -0.41 1.22 -9.13
C TYR A 41 -0.80 -0.17 -9.64
N GLY A 42 -1.64 -0.26 -10.67
CA GLY A 42 -2.07 -1.51 -11.29
C GLY A 42 -0.92 -2.32 -11.90
N THR A 43 0.19 -1.66 -12.26
CA THR A 43 1.41 -2.37 -12.66
C THR A 43 2.00 -3.26 -11.55
N SER A 44 1.45 -3.26 -10.33
CA SER A 44 1.77 -4.26 -9.31
C SER A 44 1.42 -5.70 -9.72
N LEU A 45 0.56 -5.86 -10.74
CA LEU A 45 0.18 -7.14 -11.34
C LEU A 45 1.08 -7.56 -12.52
N SER A 46 2.11 -6.80 -12.83
CA SER A 46 3.05 -7.13 -13.90
C SER A 46 3.73 -8.51 -13.77
N PRO A 47 3.95 -9.08 -12.57
CA PRO A 47 4.43 -10.46 -12.45
C PRO A 47 3.55 -11.49 -13.14
N ILE A 48 2.23 -11.26 -13.28
CA ILE A 48 1.31 -12.16 -14.01
C ILE A 48 1.71 -12.24 -15.47
N ILE A 49 2.03 -11.11 -16.12
CA ILE A 49 2.47 -11.06 -17.52
C ILE A 49 3.75 -11.85 -17.68
N THR A 50 4.72 -11.65 -16.80
CA THR A 50 5.98 -12.38 -16.80
C THR A 50 5.75 -13.88 -16.61
N GLN A 51 4.91 -14.27 -15.64
CA GLN A 51 4.61 -15.68 -15.38
C GLN A 51 4.04 -16.38 -16.61
N ILE A 52 3.10 -15.75 -17.33
CA ILE A 52 2.51 -16.31 -18.57
C ILE A 52 3.57 -16.48 -19.65
N MET A 53 4.52 -15.54 -19.77
CA MET A 53 5.62 -15.64 -20.72
C MET A 53 6.57 -16.82 -20.45
N TYR A 54 6.66 -17.30 -19.20
CA TYR A 54 7.50 -18.42 -18.79
C TYR A 54 6.81 -19.79 -18.83
N ILE A 55 5.56 -19.89 -19.29
CA ILE A 55 4.91 -21.16 -19.54
C ILE A 55 5.61 -21.87 -20.70
N THR A 56 6.29 -22.98 -20.43
CA THR A 56 7.17 -23.65 -21.41
C THR A 56 6.43 -24.50 -22.45
N ASP A 57 5.24 -25.00 -22.11
CA ASP A 57 4.49 -25.94 -22.93
C ASP A 57 3.72 -25.31 -24.10
N LEU A 58 3.71 -23.97 -24.17
CA LEU A 58 3.04 -23.24 -25.23
C LEU A 58 4.04 -22.61 -26.22
N PRO A 59 3.69 -22.50 -27.52
CA PRO A 59 4.51 -21.77 -28.50
C PRO A 59 4.74 -20.31 -28.09
N TYR A 60 5.93 -19.79 -28.35
CA TYR A 60 6.32 -18.42 -27.92
C TYR A 60 5.31 -17.33 -28.32
N LEU A 61 4.85 -17.34 -29.58
CA LEU A 61 3.89 -16.33 -30.06
C LEU A 61 2.54 -16.41 -29.32
N LEU A 62 2.10 -17.63 -28.96
CA LEU A 62 0.88 -17.80 -28.20
C LEU A 62 1.03 -17.30 -26.77
N ARG A 63 2.17 -17.55 -26.11
CA ARG A 63 2.50 -17.00 -24.79
C ARG A 63 2.50 -15.47 -24.81
N LEU A 64 3.13 -14.88 -25.82
CA LEU A 64 3.17 -13.42 -26.00
C LEU A 64 1.75 -12.86 -26.16
N PHE A 65 0.93 -13.47 -27.02
CA PHE A 65 -0.45 -13.04 -27.23
C PHE A 65 -1.27 -13.13 -25.95
N ILE A 66 -1.22 -14.26 -25.25
CA ILE A 66 -1.99 -14.47 -23.99
C ILE A 66 -1.51 -13.48 -22.91
N SER A 67 -0.20 -13.27 -22.75
CA SER A 67 0.33 -12.36 -21.73
C SER A 67 -0.10 -10.92 -21.99
N LEU A 68 -0.09 -10.46 -23.24
CA LEU A 68 -0.57 -9.13 -23.62
C LEU A 68 -2.09 -9.01 -23.43
N ALA A 69 -2.86 -10.00 -23.85
CA ALA A 69 -4.32 -10.01 -23.71
C ALA A 69 -4.74 -9.96 -22.23
N VAL A 70 -4.10 -10.76 -21.38
CA VAL A 70 -4.34 -10.75 -19.93
C VAL A 70 -3.92 -9.41 -19.32
N GLY A 71 -2.78 -8.85 -19.71
CA GLY A 71 -2.34 -7.53 -19.24
C GLY A 71 -3.32 -6.40 -19.61
N LEU A 72 -3.81 -6.41 -20.85
CA LEU A 72 -4.85 -5.46 -21.33
C LEU A 72 -6.14 -5.62 -20.53
N MET A 73 -6.59 -6.85 -20.33
CA MET A 73 -7.80 -7.15 -19.54
C MET A 73 -7.65 -6.66 -18.09
N ILE A 74 -6.52 -6.94 -17.45
CA ILE A 74 -6.21 -6.45 -16.10
C ILE A 74 -6.33 -4.92 -16.06
N GLY A 75 -5.66 -4.24 -16.98
CA GLY A 75 -5.71 -2.77 -17.05
C GLY A 75 -7.10 -2.21 -17.28
N PHE A 76 -7.92 -2.86 -18.10
CA PHE A 76 -9.29 -2.44 -18.39
C PHE A 76 -10.24 -2.63 -17.18
N VAL A 77 -10.05 -3.69 -16.41
CA VAL A 77 -10.90 -4.02 -15.26
C VAL A 77 -10.54 -3.21 -14.01
N LEU A 78 -9.28 -2.78 -13.88
CA LEU A 78 -8.80 -2.07 -12.69
C LEU A 78 -9.59 -0.79 -12.33
N PRO A 79 -9.90 0.14 -13.24
CA PRO A 79 -10.59 1.39 -12.91
C PRO A 79 -11.98 1.17 -12.29
N PRO A 80 -12.91 0.40 -12.89
CA PRO A 80 -14.23 0.19 -12.30
C PRO A 80 -14.15 -0.56 -10.98
N LEU A 81 -13.27 -1.58 -10.86
CA LEU A 81 -13.10 -2.32 -9.63
C LEU A 81 -12.54 -1.44 -8.51
N SER A 82 -11.54 -0.61 -8.80
CA SER A 82 -10.95 0.31 -7.81
C SER A 82 -11.96 1.33 -7.29
N THR A 83 -12.86 1.78 -8.14
CA THR A 83 -13.96 2.65 -7.73
C THR A 83 -14.92 1.92 -6.80
N HIS A 84 -15.30 0.69 -7.15
CA HIS A 84 -16.24 -0.10 -6.36
C HIS A 84 -15.70 -0.47 -4.97
N VAL A 85 -14.47 -0.96 -4.89
CA VAL A 85 -13.89 -1.36 -3.58
C VAL A 85 -13.62 -0.16 -2.67
N HIS A 86 -13.44 1.04 -3.22
CA HIS A 86 -13.33 2.27 -2.43
C HIS A 86 -14.57 2.52 -1.58
N TYR A 87 -15.76 2.28 -2.14
CA TYR A 87 -17.02 2.39 -1.38
C TYR A 87 -17.11 1.34 -0.27
N ALA A 88 -16.58 0.14 -0.48
CA ALA A 88 -16.64 -0.94 0.50
C ALA A 88 -15.84 -0.61 1.77
N HIS A 89 -14.61 -0.08 1.64
CA HIS A 89 -13.78 0.29 2.80
C HIS A 89 -13.88 1.78 3.17
N LYS A 90 -14.70 2.58 2.46
CA LYS A 90 -15.02 3.99 2.77
C LYS A 90 -13.78 4.89 2.98
N GLY A 91 -12.68 4.63 2.26
CA GLY A 91 -11.44 5.38 2.39
C GLY A 91 -10.55 5.00 3.59
N TYR A 92 -10.92 4.02 4.40
CA TYR A 92 -10.13 3.57 5.56
C TYR A 92 -8.93 2.67 5.19
N SER A 93 -8.80 2.27 3.93
CA SER A 93 -7.60 1.66 3.36
C SER A 93 -7.04 2.56 2.26
N LEU A 94 -5.83 3.08 2.47
CA LEU A 94 -5.20 4.01 1.52
C LEU A 94 -4.71 3.30 0.24
N TYR A 95 -4.44 2.00 0.29
CA TYR A 95 -3.95 1.24 -0.86
C TYR A 95 -5.09 0.61 -1.66
N ASN A 96 -6.08 1.43 -2.02
CA ASN A 96 -7.29 1.02 -2.73
C ASN A 96 -7.01 0.19 -4.00
N VAL A 97 -6.07 0.64 -4.85
CA VAL A 97 -5.69 -0.09 -6.06
C VAL A 97 -5.00 -1.43 -5.72
N GLY A 98 -4.24 -1.49 -4.62
CA GLY A 98 -3.66 -2.74 -4.12
C GLY A 98 -4.71 -3.75 -3.69
N PHE A 99 -5.83 -3.29 -3.14
CA PHE A 99 -6.99 -4.15 -2.83
C PHE A 99 -7.63 -4.70 -4.11
N SER A 100 -7.91 -3.85 -5.08
CA SER A 100 -8.41 -4.25 -6.39
C SER A 100 -7.48 -5.23 -7.11
N ALA A 101 -6.17 -4.95 -7.06
CA ALA A 101 -5.14 -5.80 -7.63
C ALA A 101 -5.14 -7.20 -7.01
N GLY A 102 -5.33 -7.29 -5.69
CA GLY A 102 -5.45 -8.58 -5.00
C GLY A 102 -6.65 -9.40 -5.47
N ILE A 103 -7.81 -8.77 -5.66
CA ILE A 103 -9.00 -9.43 -6.20
C ILE A 103 -8.72 -9.95 -7.62
N ILE A 104 -8.18 -9.12 -8.50
CA ILE A 104 -7.84 -9.51 -9.88
C ILE A 104 -6.81 -10.65 -9.88
N ALA A 105 -5.74 -10.53 -9.07
CA ALA A 105 -4.73 -11.57 -8.96
C ALA A 105 -5.33 -12.91 -8.51
N THR A 106 -6.24 -12.88 -7.54
CA THR A 106 -6.95 -14.08 -7.06
C THR A 106 -7.72 -14.75 -8.20
N VAL A 107 -8.48 -13.99 -8.99
CA VAL A 107 -9.26 -14.53 -10.11
C VAL A 107 -8.32 -15.07 -11.20
N VAL A 108 -7.35 -14.29 -11.64
CA VAL A 108 -6.42 -14.70 -12.72
C VAL A 108 -5.63 -15.94 -12.33
N VAL A 109 -5.05 -15.97 -11.13
CA VAL A 109 -4.27 -17.11 -10.66
C VAL A 109 -5.15 -18.35 -10.44
N SER A 110 -6.40 -18.18 -10.01
CA SER A 110 -7.37 -19.29 -9.93
C SER A 110 -7.65 -19.88 -11.30
N VAL A 111 -7.81 -19.04 -12.33
CA VAL A 111 -7.96 -19.50 -13.73
C VAL A 111 -6.70 -20.26 -14.19
N LEU A 112 -5.50 -19.69 -13.97
CA LEU A 112 -4.25 -20.36 -14.32
C LEU A 112 -4.10 -21.73 -13.66
N LYS A 113 -4.41 -21.81 -12.36
CA LYS A 113 -4.40 -23.08 -11.61
C LYS A 113 -5.39 -24.10 -12.17
N SER A 114 -6.54 -23.66 -12.67
CA SER A 114 -7.52 -24.56 -13.30
C SER A 114 -7.01 -25.20 -14.60
N PHE A 115 -6.00 -24.58 -15.23
CA PHE A 115 -5.27 -25.17 -16.36
C PHE A 115 -3.99 -25.90 -15.95
N GLY A 116 -3.78 -26.17 -14.66
CA GLY A 116 -2.60 -26.86 -14.16
C GLY A 116 -1.35 -25.98 -14.03
N ILE A 117 -1.47 -24.66 -14.24
CA ILE A 117 -0.35 -23.74 -14.15
C ILE A 117 -0.20 -23.29 -12.68
N THR A 118 0.87 -23.74 -12.03
CA THR A 118 1.21 -23.36 -10.66
C THR A 118 2.15 -22.16 -10.64
N THR A 119 1.94 -21.30 -9.68
CA THR A 119 2.79 -20.12 -9.45
C THR A 119 3.52 -20.26 -8.12
N GLU A 120 4.82 -20.01 -8.10
CA GLU A 120 5.61 -19.99 -6.89
C GLU A 120 6.04 -18.54 -6.58
N SER A 121 5.82 -18.13 -5.33
CA SER A 121 6.32 -16.84 -4.87
C SER A 121 7.83 -16.91 -4.65
N ARG A 122 8.58 -16.01 -5.29
CA ARG A 122 10.03 -15.88 -5.07
C ARG A 122 10.29 -14.51 -4.47
N LEU A 123 10.83 -14.51 -3.25
CA LEU A 123 11.27 -13.30 -2.58
C LEU A 123 12.81 -13.27 -2.58
N ILE A 124 13.38 -12.32 -3.35
CA ILE A 124 14.83 -12.07 -3.33
C ILE A 124 15.08 -11.02 -2.23
N TRP A 125 15.92 -11.39 -1.26
CA TRP A 125 16.24 -10.58 -0.10
C TRP A 125 17.74 -10.39 0.01
N SER A 126 18.23 -9.16 -0.12
CA SER A 126 19.63 -8.84 0.09
C SER A 126 19.87 -8.32 1.50
N GLU A 127 21.05 -8.59 2.03
CA GLU A 127 21.49 -8.24 3.37
C GLU A 127 22.83 -7.51 3.35
N GLY A 128 23.19 -6.86 4.45
CA GLY A 128 24.50 -6.23 4.62
C GLY A 128 24.64 -4.81 4.08
N ASN A 129 23.55 -4.19 3.59
CA ASN A 129 23.59 -2.83 3.03
C ASN A 129 23.07 -1.74 4.01
N ASN A 130 22.80 -2.10 5.26
CA ASN A 130 22.13 -1.23 6.21
C ASN A 130 22.84 0.11 6.42
N GLN A 131 24.16 0.11 6.58
CA GLN A 131 24.94 1.34 6.85
C GLN A 131 24.87 2.32 5.67
N LEU A 132 25.10 1.84 4.45
CA LEU A 132 25.07 2.66 3.25
C LEU A 132 23.66 3.22 3.00
N LEU A 133 22.64 2.36 3.01
CA LEU A 133 21.27 2.76 2.73
C LEU A 133 20.71 3.66 3.83
N PHE A 134 21.06 3.43 5.10
CA PHE A 134 20.69 4.33 6.18
C PHE A 134 21.29 5.71 5.99
N ALA A 135 22.59 5.82 5.66
CA ALA A 135 23.22 7.11 5.40
C ALA A 135 22.56 7.87 4.25
N VAL A 136 22.27 7.18 3.13
CA VAL A 136 21.58 7.77 1.98
C VAL A 136 20.18 8.27 2.35
N LEU A 137 19.40 7.45 3.07
CA LEU A 137 18.05 7.84 3.51
C LEU A 137 18.10 8.99 4.52
N CYS A 138 19.03 8.98 5.48
CA CYS A 138 19.20 10.09 6.42
C CYS A 138 19.55 11.39 5.70
N CYS A 139 20.51 11.37 4.75
CA CYS A 139 20.84 12.54 3.95
C CYS A 139 19.60 13.07 3.19
N LEU A 140 18.82 12.18 2.59
CA LEU A 140 17.58 12.55 1.89
C LEU A 140 16.57 13.22 2.84
N PHE A 141 16.29 12.59 3.99
CA PHE A 141 15.28 13.13 4.91
C PHE A 141 15.73 14.41 5.59
N VAL A 142 17.00 14.53 5.95
CA VAL A 142 17.58 15.78 6.48
C VAL A 142 17.49 16.90 5.43
N ALA A 143 17.83 16.61 4.17
CA ALA A 143 17.69 17.59 3.10
C ALA A 143 16.22 18.02 2.90
N MET A 144 15.26 17.07 2.98
CA MET A 144 13.83 17.39 2.91
C MET A 144 13.36 18.25 4.10
N ILE A 145 13.84 17.98 5.31
CA ILE A 145 13.53 18.79 6.51
C ILE A 145 14.08 20.21 6.34
N ILE A 146 15.34 20.34 5.95
CA ILE A 146 15.98 21.64 5.69
C ILE A 146 15.19 22.41 4.62
N ALA A 147 14.89 21.77 3.49
CA ALA A 147 14.10 22.39 2.42
C ALA A 147 12.72 22.84 2.91
N ALA A 148 12.03 22.05 3.72
CA ALA A 148 10.74 22.40 4.29
C ALA A 148 10.81 23.70 5.10
N PHE A 149 11.81 23.87 5.94
CA PHE A 149 11.97 25.09 6.74
C PHE A 149 12.50 26.30 5.92
N LEU A 150 13.37 26.06 4.94
CA LEU A 150 13.87 27.12 4.07
C LEU A 150 12.77 27.72 3.20
N PHE A 151 11.90 26.89 2.63
CA PHE A 151 10.84 27.35 1.72
C PHE A 151 9.52 27.67 2.42
N GLY A 152 9.26 27.15 3.60
CA GLY A 152 8.00 27.33 4.32
C GLY A 152 8.06 28.28 5.53
N GLY A 153 9.26 28.65 5.95
CA GLY A 153 9.46 29.62 7.02
C GLY A 153 8.85 29.22 8.37
N LYS A 154 8.40 30.21 9.13
CA LYS A 154 7.88 30.00 10.51
C LYS A 154 6.56 29.26 10.59
N GLU A 155 5.78 29.22 9.51
CA GLU A 155 4.44 28.62 9.48
C GLU A 155 4.46 27.08 9.31
N VAL A 156 5.59 26.50 8.91
CA VAL A 156 5.72 25.06 8.67
C VAL A 156 5.28 24.24 9.89
N GLY A 157 5.74 24.62 11.07
CA GLY A 157 5.42 23.91 12.31
C GLY A 157 3.92 23.94 12.64
N THR A 158 3.26 25.08 12.41
CA THR A 158 1.82 25.23 12.64
C THR A 158 1.01 24.41 11.64
N SER A 159 1.38 24.47 10.36
CA SER A 159 0.76 23.69 9.30
C SER A 159 0.98 22.18 9.49
N TYR A 160 2.17 21.76 9.93
CA TYR A 160 2.44 20.36 10.29
C TYR A 160 1.57 19.87 11.45
N ARG A 161 1.34 20.70 12.49
CA ARG A 161 0.43 20.34 13.59
C ARG A 161 -1.00 20.11 13.09
N LYS A 162 -1.46 20.87 12.09
CA LYS A 162 -2.78 20.62 11.45
C LYS A 162 -2.81 19.25 10.76
N ILE A 163 -1.74 18.88 10.03
CA ILE A 163 -1.62 17.54 9.44
C ILE A 163 -1.77 16.46 10.53
N LEU A 164 -1.10 16.60 11.67
CA LEU A 164 -1.15 15.63 12.77
C LEU A 164 -2.54 15.48 13.43
N SER A 165 -3.46 16.40 13.20
CA SER A 165 -4.83 16.36 13.72
C SER A 165 -5.84 15.77 12.73
N CYS A 166 -5.44 15.52 11.48
CA CYS A 166 -6.31 14.92 10.48
C CYS A 166 -6.50 13.42 10.74
N SER A 167 -7.67 12.87 10.37
CA SER A 167 -7.87 11.41 10.40
C SER A 167 -7.08 10.70 9.29
N GLY A 168 -6.85 11.36 8.15
CA GLY A 168 -6.15 10.80 7.00
C GLY A 168 -6.99 9.86 6.15
N ILE A 169 -8.33 9.89 6.27
CA ILE A 169 -9.24 9.11 5.42
C ILE A 169 -9.00 9.43 3.95
N GLY A 170 -9.16 8.43 3.09
CA GLY A 170 -8.92 8.53 1.66
C GLY A 170 -9.65 9.72 1.02
N GLY A 171 -8.91 10.52 0.24
CA GLY A 171 -9.34 11.81 -0.30
C GLY A 171 -8.72 13.04 0.39
N THR A 172 -8.03 12.85 1.53
CA THR A 172 -7.23 13.91 2.17
C THR A 172 -6.07 14.31 1.26
N ASP A 173 -5.81 15.61 1.10
CA ASP A 173 -4.70 16.16 0.31
C ASP A 173 -3.95 17.21 1.13
N TYR A 174 -2.88 16.78 1.81
CA TYR A 174 -2.09 17.68 2.65
C TYR A 174 -1.36 18.76 1.85
N LEU A 175 -1.01 18.48 0.60
CA LEU A 175 -0.36 19.46 -0.27
C LEU A 175 -1.29 20.66 -0.51
N ARG A 176 -2.55 20.39 -0.80
CA ARG A 176 -3.58 21.39 -1.03
C ARG A 176 -4.01 22.09 0.26
N ASP A 177 -4.23 21.32 1.32
CA ASP A 177 -4.89 21.81 2.53
C ASP A 177 -3.91 22.44 3.54
N ASN A 178 -2.63 22.02 3.52
CA ASN A 178 -1.63 22.43 4.51
C ASN A 178 -0.35 23.02 3.90
N GLY A 179 -0.24 23.02 2.57
CA GLY A 179 0.89 23.56 1.82
C GLY A 179 2.07 22.59 1.66
N GLY A 180 2.88 22.86 0.62
CA GLY A 180 3.96 21.98 0.19
C GLY A 180 5.04 21.76 1.25
N ALA A 181 5.45 22.81 1.95
CA ALA A 181 6.53 22.73 2.94
C ALA A 181 6.18 21.83 4.13
N ALA A 182 4.96 21.97 4.69
CA ALA A 182 4.49 21.13 5.78
C ALA A 182 4.31 19.66 5.34
N THR A 183 3.88 19.47 4.09
CA THR A 183 3.75 18.12 3.48
C THR A 183 5.12 17.46 3.34
N VAL A 184 6.13 18.18 2.83
CA VAL A 184 7.50 17.66 2.70
C VAL A 184 8.10 17.33 4.07
N LEU A 185 7.85 18.17 5.09
CA LEU A 185 8.25 17.87 6.47
C LEU A 185 7.61 16.59 6.98
N ASN A 186 6.30 16.41 6.76
CA ASN A 186 5.58 15.19 7.13
C ASN A 186 6.14 13.94 6.43
N MET A 187 6.42 14.04 5.13
CA MET A 187 7.03 12.96 4.35
C MET A 187 8.40 12.56 4.91
N ALA A 188 9.24 13.54 5.24
CA ALA A 188 10.57 13.30 5.79
C ALA A 188 10.53 12.64 7.19
N ILE A 189 9.67 13.14 8.08
CA ILE A 189 9.51 12.57 9.44
C ILE A 189 9.01 11.14 9.37
N ASN A 190 8.02 10.85 8.53
CA ASN A 190 7.48 9.50 8.38
C ASN A 190 8.51 8.56 7.73
N GLY A 191 9.30 9.04 6.77
CA GLY A 191 10.37 8.26 6.15
C GLY A 191 11.46 7.91 7.15
N LEU A 192 11.92 8.89 7.95
CA LEU A 192 12.90 8.70 9.00
C LEU A 192 12.40 7.72 10.07
N PHE A 193 11.16 7.91 10.54
CA PHE A 193 10.52 7.00 11.50
C PHE A 193 10.46 5.57 10.98
N ALA A 194 9.99 5.35 9.74
CA ALA A 194 9.91 4.02 9.15
C ALA A 194 11.28 3.36 9.01
N THR A 195 12.31 4.13 8.61
CA THR A 195 13.69 3.64 8.47
C THR A 195 14.27 3.20 9.83
N ILE A 196 14.14 4.07 10.84
CA ILE A 196 14.60 3.76 12.21
C ILE A 196 13.83 2.56 12.78
N PHE A 197 12.53 2.47 12.51
CA PHE A 197 11.71 1.36 13.00
C PHE A 197 12.18 0.02 12.40
N VAL A 198 12.42 -0.05 11.08
CA VAL A 198 12.94 -1.26 10.41
C VAL A 198 14.24 -1.71 11.05
N LEU A 199 15.22 -0.81 11.21
CA LEU A 199 16.50 -1.13 11.82
C LEU A 199 16.36 -1.49 13.31
N GLY A 200 15.48 -0.79 14.03
CA GLY A 200 15.24 -1.02 15.46
C GLY A 200 14.66 -2.40 15.79
N VAL A 201 13.93 -3.00 14.84
CA VAL A 201 13.42 -4.37 14.98
C VAL A 201 14.35 -5.44 14.35
N GLY A 202 15.57 -5.05 13.98
CA GLY A 202 16.56 -5.95 13.38
C GLY A 202 16.29 -6.29 11.91
N GLY A 203 15.56 -5.42 11.20
CA GLY A 203 15.29 -5.61 9.76
C GLY A 203 16.41 -5.11 8.87
N GLU A 204 16.40 -5.56 7.61
CA GLU A 204 17.36 -5.17 6.57
C GLU A 204 16.82 -4.07 5.67
N LEU A 205 17.67 -3.09 5.35
CA LEU A 205 17.41 -2.11 4.30
C LEU A 205 17.83 -2.68 2.95
N ASN A 206 16.87 -2.85 2.05
CA ASN A 206 17.08 -3.41 0.72
C ASN A 206 15.97 -2.93 -0.24
N GLY A 207 15.92 -3.44 -1.48
CA GLY A 207 14.91 -3.03 -2.46
C GLY A 207 13.48 -3.09 -1.92
N PRO A 208 13.00 -4.23 -1.42
CA PRO A 208 11.64 -4.36 -0.86
C PRO A 208 11.35 -3.41 0.32
N THR A 209 12.26 -3.27 1.28
CA THR A 209 12.07 -2.39 2.44
C THR A 209 12.12 -0.92 2.06
N LEU A 210 13.03 -0.51 1.16
CA LEU A 210 13.01 0.81 0.54
C LEU A 210 11.69 1.08 -0.17
N GLY A 211 11.15 0.08 -0.89
CA GLY A 211 9.84 0.16 -1.52
C GLY A 211 8.73 0.48 -0.52
N GLY A 212 8.75 -0.16 0.64
CA GLY A 212 7.83 0.11 1.75
C GLY A 212 8.00 1.52 2.33
N ILE A 213 9.24 1.92 2.63
CA ILE A 213 9.57 3.25 3.16
C ILE A 213 9.12 4.35 2.18
N PHE A 214 9.47 4.25 0.88
CA PHE A 214 9.04 5.22 -0.13
C PHE A 214 7.52 5.22 -0.35
N THR A 215 6.85 4.10 -0.12
CA THR A 215 5.38 4.06 -0.12
C THR A 215 4.80 4.82 1.06
N ILE A 216 5.38 4.70 2.26
CA ILE A 216 4.97 5.52 3.42
C ILE A 216 5.18 7.00 3.10
N ILE A 217 6.35 7.38 2.59
CA ILE A 217 6.68 8.77 2.22
C ILE A 217 5.66 9.32 1.20
N GLY A 218 5.39 8.58 0.13
CA GLY A 218 4.46 9.03 -0.91
C GLY A 218 3.03 9.25 -0.38
N PHE A 219 2.50 8.34 0.41
CA PHE A 219 1.18 8.49 1.04
C PHE A 219 1.17 9.48 2.22
N SER A 220 2.31 9.96 2.66
CA SER A 220 2.39 11.06 3.64
C SER A 220 2.01 12.41 3.05
N ALA A 221 1.81 12.50 1.73
CA ALA A 221 1.18 13.65 1.10
C ALA A 221 -0.35 13.60 1.16
N THR A 222 -0.95 12.44 1.42
CA THR A 222 -2.39 12.20 1.21
C THR A 222 -3.12 11.42 2.32
N GLY A 223 -2.59 11.35 3.52
CA GLY A 223 -3.34 10.67 4.60
C GLY A 223 -2.51 10.06 5.70
N LYS A 224 -1.19 9.91 5.53
CA LYS A 224 -0.33 9.38 6.58
C LYS A 224 0.41 10.49 7.31
N HIS A 225 0.51 10.34 8.62
CA HIS A 225 1.38 11.12 9.50
C HIS A 225 1.80 10.26 10.70
N ILE A 226 2.82 10.68 11.44
CA ILE A 226 3.41 9.86 12.52
C ILE A 226 2.37 9.39 13.54
N ARG A 227 1.39 10.22 13.91
CA ARG A 227 0.39 9.89 14.92
C ARG A 227 -0.58 8.79 14.48
N ASN A 228 -0.79 8.60 13.16
CA ASN A 228 -1.70 7.55 12.68
C ASN A 228 -0.97 6.31 12.15
N ILE A 229 0.28 6.42 11.66
CA ILE A 229 1.04 5.24 11.24
C ILE A 229 1.69 4.50 12.41
N ALA A 230 2.19 5.21 13.42
CA ALA A 230 2.90 4.59 14.55
C ALA A 230 2.04 3.54 15.29
N PRO A 231 0.78 3.80 15.68
CA PRO A 231 -0.05 2.79 16.33
C PRO A 231 -0.22 1.52 15.49
N ILE A 232 -0.41 1.66 14.17
CA ILE A 232 -0.54 0.53 13.27
C ILE A 232 0.75 -0.31 13.25
N MET A 233 1.91 0.33 13.09
CA MET A 233 3.21 -0.37 13.08
C MET A 233 3.51 -1.04 14.42
N PHE A 234 3.24 -0.38 15.54
CA PHE A 234 3.34 -1.02 16.86
C PHE A 234 2.37 -2.19 17.03
N GLY A 235 1.18 -2.14 16.44
CA GLY A 235 0.26 -3.27 16.42
C GLY A 235 0.83 -4.50 15.73
N VAL A 236 1.56 -4.33 14.62
CA VAL A 236 2.30 -5.43 13.96
C VAL A 236 3.44 -5.93 14.84
N LEU A 237 4.19 -5.03 15.47
CA LEU A 237 5.26 -5.40 16.41
C LEU A 237 4.71 -6.22 17.59
N PHE A 238 3.62 -5.79 18.23
CA PHE A 238 2.99 -6.55 19.33
C PHE A 238 2.50 -7.92 18.86
N ALA A 239 2.01 -8.03 17.63
CA ALA A 239 1.62 -9.31 17.06
C ALA A 239 2.79 -10.31 17.02
N SER A 240 4.02 -9.86 16.78
CA SER A 240 5.19 -10.74 16.71
C SER A 240 5.54 -11.41 18.03
N PHE A 241 5.15 -10.83 19.17
CA PHE A 241 5.38 -11.45 20.47
C PHE A 241 4.41 -12.61 20.78
N THR A 242 3.33 -12.73 20.02
CA THR A 242 2.27 -13.73 20.24
C THR A 242 2.13 -14.73 19.10
N LYS A 243 2.84 -14.54 18.00
CA LYS A 243 2.72 -15.35 16.79
C LYS A 243 4.00 -16.12 16.49
N HIS A 244 3.92 -17.09 15.57
CA HIS A 244 5.00 -18.01 15.24
C HIS A 244 6.05 -17.46 14.27
N TRP A 245 6.09 -16.14 14.01
CA TRP A 245 7.01 -15.50 13.09
C TRP A 245 7.82 -14.39 13.79
N THR A 246 9.04 -14.19 13.33
CA THR A 246 9.94 -13.16 13.84
C THR A 246 9.75 -11.87 13.06
N ILE A 247 9.69 -10.73 13.77
CA ILE A 247 9.43 -9.42 13.14
C ILE A 247 10.50 -9.01 12.12
N SER A 248 11.74 -9.41 12.32
CA SER A 248 12.88 -9.14 11.42
C SER A 248 12.87 -9.97 10.12
N SER A 249 12.02 -10.99 10.03
CA SER A 249 11.90 -11.78 8.81
C SER A 249 11.33 -10.97 7.64
N PRO A 250 11.66 -11.31 6.37
CA PRO A 250 11.29 -10.52 5.19
C PRO A 250 9.79 -10.18 5.08
N SER A 251 8.92 -11.17 5.17
CA SER A 251 7.48 -10.94 5.02
C SER A 251 6.84 -10.15 6.17
N PRO A 252 7.18 -10.38 7.46
CA PRO A 252 6.74 -9.54 8.57
C PRO A 252 7.21 -8.08 8.49
N ILE A 253 8.45 -7.82 8.08
CA ILE A 253 8.94 -6.44 7.87
C ILE A 253 8.12 -5.73 6.79
N LEU A 254 7.81 -6.40 5.69
CA LEU A 254 6.94 -5.82 4.66
C LEU A 254 5.51 -5.62 5.19
N ALA A 255 4.97 -6.57 5.97
CA ALA A 255 3.68 -6.40 6.62
C ALA A 255 3.69 -5.21 7.60
N LEU A 256 4.78 -4.98 8.33
CA LEU A 256 4.98 -3.82 9.20
C LEU A 256 4.88 -2.50 8.42
N LEU A 257 5.67 -2.34 7.36
CA LEU A 257 5.73 -1.11 6.57
C LEU A 257 4.41 -0.82 5.85
N PHE A 258 3.83 -1.84 5.23
CA PHE A 258 2.62 -1.67 4.42
C PHE A 258 1.33 -1.70 5.24
N SER A 259 1.35 -2.15 6.51
CA SER A 259 0.20 -2.03 7.43
C SER A 259 -0.30 -0.60 7.57
N THR A 260 0.59 0.37 7.35
CA THR A 260 0.28 1.81 7.37
C THR A 260 -0.77 2.23 6.34
N THR A 261 -1.21 1.33 5.46
CA THR A 261 -2.44 1.52 4.65
C THR A 261 -3.66 1.78 5.52
N LEU A 262 -3.67 1.26 6.75
CA LEU A 262 -4.75 1.39 7.73
C LEU A 262 -4.60 2.62 8.63
N ALA A 263 -3.66 3.52 8.34
CA ALA A 263 -3.46 4.76 9.09
C ALA A 263 -4.76 5.54 9.38
N PRO A 264 -5.72 5.65 8.44
CA PRO A 264 -7.00 6.33 8.70
C PRO A 264 -7.81 5.70 9.85
N ILE A 265 -7.68 4.41 10.10
CA ILE A 265 -8.35 3.74 11.22
C ILE A 265 -7.81 4.27 12.56
N ALA A 266 -6.49 4.39 12.69
CA ALA A 266 -5.89 4.97 13.89
C ALA A 266 -6.19 6.48 14.01
N GLY A 267 -6.19 7.20 12.90
CA GLY A 267 -6.48 8.62 12.87
C GLY A 267 -7.91 8.98 13.27
N GLU A 268 -8.89 8.16 12.90
CA GLU A 268 -10.31 8.37 13.20
C GLU A 268 -10.74 7.75 14.53
N PHE A 269 -10.27 6.54 14.83
CA PHE A 269 -10.75 5.75 15.96
C PHE A 269 -9.79 5.68 17.14
N GLY A 270 -8.59 6.26 16.99
CA GLY A 270 -7.59 6.37 18.04
C GLY A 270 -6.58 5.25 18.11
N ILE A 271 -5.63 5.40 19.04
CA ILE A 271 -4.43 4.58 19.14
C ILE A 271 -4.73 3.09 19.36
N PHE A 272 -5.62 2.75 20.26
CA PHE A 272 -5.94 1.35 20.59
C PHE A 272 -6.56 0.59 19.40
N VAL A 273 -7.43 1.26 18.65
CA VAL A 273 -8.03 0.67 17.45
C VAL A 273 -6.97 0.54 16.34
N GLY A 274 -6.04 1.50 16.26
CA GLY A 274 -4.89 1.41 15.39
C GLY A 274 -3.97 0.22 15.69
N LEU A 275 -3.64 0.00 16.97
CA LEU A 275 -2.88 -1.18 17.41
C LEU A 275 -3.57 -2.49 16.99
N LEU A 276 -4.89 -2.59 17.23
CA LEU A 276 -5.67 -3.75 16.82
C LEU A 276 -5.68 -3.95 15.30
N ALA A 277 -5.79 -2.85 14.52
CA ALA A 277 -5.76 -2.90 13.07
C ALA A 277 -4.43 -3.42 12.54
N GLY A 278 -3.30 -2.97 13.10
CA GLY A 278 -1.96 -3.47 12.78
C GLY A 278 -1.78 -4.95 13.14
N PHE A 279 -2.26 -5.34 14.33
CA PHE A 279 -2.25 -6.74 14.78
C PHE A 279 -3.00 -7.67 13.82
N LEU A 280 -4.21 -7.30 13.43
CA LEU A 280 -5.02 -8.07 12.47
C LEU A 280 -4.42 -8.06 11.07
N HIS A 281 -3.90 -6.89 10.63
CA HIS A 281 -3.27 -6.77 9.33
C HIS A 281 -2.12 -7.76 9.13
N SER A 282 -1.23 -7.91 10.12
CA SER A 282 -0.12 -8.84 10.04
C SER A 282 -0.58 -10.30 9.88
N SER A 283 -1.67 -10.69 10.54
CA SER A 283 -2.25 -12.03 10.38
C SER A 283 -2.76 -12.26 8.96
N VAL A 284 -3.50 -11.30 8.43
CA VAL A 284 -4.08 -11.41 7.07
C VAL A 284 -2.98 -11.36 6.00
N ALA A 285 -2.06 -10.39 6.11
CA ALA A 285 -1.02 -10.18 5.12
C ALA A 285 -0.07 -11.38 4.94
N LEU A 286 0.27 -12.07 6.03
CA LEU A 286 1.17 -13.21 5.98
C LEU A 286 0.51 -14.50 5.47
N ASN A 287 -0.82 -14.55 5.43
CA ASN A 287 -1.55 -15.77 5.01
C ASN A 287 -2.26 -15.60 3.66
N VAL A 288 -2.65 -14.39 3.27
CA VAL A 288 -3.48 -14.17 2.08
C VAL A 288 -2.70 -14.32 0.76
N GLY A 289 -1.38 -14.17 0.78
CA GLY A 289 -0.52 -14.26 -0.41
C GLY A 289 -0.59 -15.62 -1.13
N ILE A 290 -0.95 -16.68 -0.42
CA ILE A 290 -1.11 -18.05 -0.96
C ILE A 290 -2.21 -18.10 -2.03
N VAL A 291 -3.25 -17.28 -1.89
CA VAL A 291 -4.43 -17.29 -2.79
C VAL A 291 -4.05 -16.96 -4.23
N TYR A 292 -3.08 -16.03 -4.41
CA TYR A 292 -2.62 -15.59 -5.73
C TYR A 292 -1.11 -15.83 -5.97
N GLY A 293 -0.50 -16.74 -5.20
CA GLY A 293 0.87 -17.22 -5.45
C GLY A 293 1.93 -16.13 -5.55
N GLY A 294 1.78 -15.02 -4.81
CA GLY A 294 2.72 -13.89 -4.84
C GLY A 294 2.63 -12.98 -6.09
N MET A 295 1.66 -13.20 -6.99
CA MET A 295 1.53 -12.44 -8.25
C MET A 295 1.09 -10.98 -8.07
N ASN A 296 0.73 -10.56 -6.87
CA ASN A 296 0.43 -9.18 -6.54
C ASN A 296 1.52 -8.57 -5.66
N LEU A 297 2.33 -7.65 -6.20
CA LEU A 297 3.37 -6.94 -5.44
C LEU A 297 2.78 -6.08 -4.30
N TYR A 298 1.51 -5.71 -4.39
CA TYR A 298 0.76 -5.00 -3.34
C TYR A 298 -0.05 -5.94 -2.44
N ASN A 299 0.50 -7.10 -2.07
CA ASN A 299 -0.12 -8.06 -1.15
C ASN A 299 -0.77 -7.38 0.07
N ASN A 300 -0.04 -6.49 0.70
CA ASN A 300 -0.49 -5.77 1.89
C ASN A 300 -1.65 -4.79 1.62
N GLY A 301 -1.81 -4.31 0.38
CA GLY A 301 -2.99 -3.52 -0.02
C GLY A 301 -4.25 -4.36 -0.01
N PHE A 302 -4.16 -5.63 -0.46
CA PHE A 302 -5.25 -6.58 -0.39
C PHE A 302 -5.60 -6.92 1.07
N ALA A 303 -4.61 -7.26 1.87
CA ALA A 303 -4.80 -7.54 3.30
C ALA A 303 -5.40 -6.33 4.05
N GLY A 304 -4.91 -5.12 3.79
CA GLY A 304 -5.43 -3.89 4.39
C GLY A 304 -6.89 -3.60 4.00
N GLY A 305 -7.26 -3.86 2.75
CA GLY A 305 -8.65 -3.76 2.30
C GLY A 305 -9.57 -4.72 3.06
N ILE A 306 -9.17 -5.98 3.21
CA ILE A 306 -9.92 -6.99 3.97
C ILE A 306 -10.10 -6.53 5.43
N VAL A 307 -9.02 -6.10 6.09
CA VAL A 307 -9.09 -5.65 7.49
C VAL A 307 -9.99 -4.42 7.64
N ALA A 308 -9.91 -3.47 6.73
CA ALA A 308 -10.73 -2.26 6.77
C ALA A 308 -12.23 -2.60 6.59
N ILE A 309 -12.59 -3.43 5.61
CA ILE A 309 -13.98 -3.86 5.38
C ILE A 309 -14.53 -4.64 6.58
N PHE A 310 -13.69 -5.41 7.26
CA PHE A 310 -14.09 -6.15 8.46
C PHE A 310 -14.25 -5.23 9.69
N MET A 311 -13.24 -4.40 9.97
CA MET A 311 -13.20 -3.62 11.21
C MET A 311 -14.17 -2.43 11.22
N VAL A 312 -14.22 -1.67 10.11
CA VAL A 312 -14.91 -0.38 10.08
C VAL A 312 -16.41 -0.50 10.36
N PRO A 313 -17.16 -1.43 9.74
CA PRO A 313 -18.58 -1.61 10.06
C PRO A 313 -18.81 -2.02 11.52
N VAL A 314 -17.96 -2.88 12.07
CA VAL A 314 -18.06 -3.31 13.49
C VAL A 314 -17.86 -2.12 14.43
N ILE A 315 -16.84 -1.28 14.17
CA ILE A 315 -16.56 -0.10 14.99
C ILE A 315 -17.71 0.89 14.92
N HIS A 316 -18.24 1.17 13.72
CA HIS A 316 -19.42 2.05 13.57
C HIS A 316 -20.63 1.49 14.32
N SER A 317 -20.95 0.21 14.19
CA SER A 317 -22.06 -0.43 14.89
C SER A 317 -21.94 -0.26 16.41
N ILE A 318 -20.72 -0.40 16.98
CA ILE A 318 -20.48 -0.20 18.42
C ILE A 318 -20.64 1.28 18.80
N ARG A 319 -20.13 2.21 17.97
CA ARG A 319 -20.27 3.66 18.22
C ARG A 319 -21.75 4.09 18.17
N ASP A 320 -22.50 3.65 17.17
CA ASP A 320 -23.93 3.97 17.01
C ASP A 320 -24.76 3.46 18.20
N ARG A 321 -24.48 2.23 18.67
CA ARG A 321 -25.10 1.71 19.88
C ARG A 321 -24.82 2.58 21.10
N ARG A 322 -23.58 3.04 21.28
CA ARG A 322 -23.20 3.91 22.40
C ARG A 322 -23.86 5.28 22.30
N ALA A 323 -23.94 5.86 21.11
CA ALA A 323 -24.60 7.14 20.86
C ALA A 323 -26.12 7.06 21.16
N ARG A 324 -26.78 5.96 20.74
CA ARG A 324 -28.19 5.69 21.07
C ARG A 324 -28.40 5.54 22.57
N ALA A 325 -27.52 4.81 23.25
CA ALA A 325 -27.62 4.64 24.73
C ALA A 325 -27.46 5.96 25.50
N LYS A 326 -26.81 6.98 24.89
CA LYS A 326 -26.66 8.33 25.43
C LYS A 326 -27.77 9.30 24.99
N GLY A 327 -28.69 8.88 24.13
CA GLY A 327 -29.73 9.74 23.55
C GLY A 327 -29.26 10.74 22.51
N GLU A 328 -28.06 10.55 21.95
CA GLU A 328 -27.46 11.45 20.95
C GLU A 328 -27.99 11.20 19.53
N ILE A 329 -28.63 10.06 19.29
CA ILE A 329 -29.24 9.66 18.00
C ILE A 329 -30.57 8.99 18.25
N SER A 330 -31.66 9.47 17.60
CA SER A 330 -32.98 8.81 17.58
C SER A 330 -32.97 7.59 16.62
N LEU A 331 -33.89 6.66 16.82
CA LEU A 331 -34.12 5.49 15.92
C LEU A 331 -34.44 5.92 14.50
#